data_afb6f8340bf1d7b6595438a049e5d2d6
#
_entry.id   afb6f8340bf1d7b6595438a049e5d2d6
#
_cell.length_a   1.000
_cell.length_b   1.000
_cell.length_c   1.000
_cell.angle_alpha   90.00
_cell.angle_beta   90.00
_cell.angle_gamma   90.00
#
_symmetry.space_group_name_H-M   'P 1'
#
loop_
_entity.id
_entity.type
_entity.pdbx_description
1 polymer ?
#
loop_
_entity_poly.entity_id
_entity_poly.type
_entity_poly.pdbx_seq_one_letter_code
_entity_poly.pdbx_strand_id
1 'polypeptide(L)'
;MKRILLSAVVAIVACLCAAAATVAESDRVVVAYVTSWSSVIPDPFTMTHINYAFGHVNDTFDGVRVDNPKRLKAMVKLKKTNPDLNVMLSVGGWGSGRFSEMAMTQENRRSFAEDCLRVVKEFGLDGIDIDWEYPTSSMAKISSSPKDTENFTELMKELRKALGDDRLLTLASAASAEYIDFKAIEPYVDFVNIMAYDMADAPKHHSALYESEISGDMTSDKAVKAHLAAGVPAEKLVLGMPFYGRGGLKISRFNDYKDLHRHTDVVEKWNEESMVPYLEDKDGVLQLGYDNPRSLAIKCEYVKENGLKGAMYWDYDGDNAEGDLRNTVAKCILGR
;
A
#
# COMPACT_ATOMS: atom_id res chain seq x y z
N MET A 1 38.77 51.18 -43.71
CA MET A 1 38.08 49.89 -43.83
C MET A 1 38.33 49.08 -42.57
N LYS A 2 37.35 49.13 -41.65
CA LYS A 2 37.40 48.36 -40.37
C LYS A 2 36.52 47.10 -40.56
N ARG A 3 37.13 45.93 -40.44
CA ARG A 3 36.41 44.65 -40.41
C ARG A 3 35.89 44.40 -39.02
N ILE A 4 34.58 44.27 -38.87
CA ILE A 4 33.92 43.88 -37.65
C ILE A 4 33.81 42.35 -37.67
N LEU A 5 34.49 41.67 -36.76
CA LEU A 5 34.27 40.23 -36.50
C LEU A 5 33.09 40.07 -35.58
N LEU A 6 32.07 39.37 -36.07
CA LEU A 6 30.90 38.97 -35.31
C LEU A 6 31.17 37.60 -34.72
N SER A 7 31.41 37.52 -33.41
CA SER A 7 31.56 36.23 -32.71
C SER A 7 30.18 35.73 -32.29
N ALA A 8 29.71 34.66 -32.90
CA ALA A 8 28.51 33.96 -32.49
C ALA A 8 28.83 33.06 -31.28
N VAL A 9 28.24 33.38 -30.15
CA VAL A 9 28.24 32.51 -28.97
C VAL A 9 27.07 31.55 -29.12
N VAL A 10 27.38 30.28 -29.38
CA VAL A 10 26.40 29.19 -29.36
C VAL A 10 26.27 28.71 -27.91
N ALA A 11 25.19 29.06 -27.24
CA ALA A 11 24.86 28.51 -25.92
C ALA A 11 24.28 27.10 -26.12
N ILE A 12 25.06 26.07 -25.77
CA ILE A 12 24.58 24.70 -25.66
C ILE A 12 23.82 24.59 -24.34
N VAL A 13 22.48 24.62 -24.41
CA VAL A 13 21.64 24.22 -23.28
C VAL A 13 21.67 22.69 -23.22
N ALA A 14 22.48 22.15 -22.34
CA ALA A 14 22.43 20.74 -21.98
C ALA A 14 21.17 20.49 -21.14
N CYS A 15 20.11 20.00 -21.76
CA CYS A 15 18.98 19.39 -21.03
C CYS A 15 19.48 18.12 -20.37
N LEU A 16 19.79 18.18 -19.09
CA LEU A 16 19.95 17.00 -18.23
C LEU A 16 18.54 16.42 -18.00
N CYS A 17 18.08 15.57 -18.92
CA CYS A 17 17.03 14.62 -18.60
C CYS A 17 17.64 13.62 -17.62
N ALA A 18 17.36 13.78 -16.32
CA ALA A 18 17.57 12.70 -15.37
C ALA A 18 16.69 11.54 -15.87
N ALA A 19 17.30 10.51 -16.44
CA ALA A 19 16.60 9.28 -16.74
C ALA A 19 16.12 8.72 -15.39
N ALA A 20 14.82 8.74 -15.15
CA ALA A 20 14.25 8.03 -14.01
C ALA A 20 14.70 6.56 -14.12
N ALA A 21 15.29 6.04 -13.07
CA ALA A 21 15.67 4.63 -13.02
C ALA A 21 14.40 3.81 -13.20
N THR A 22 14.28 3.09 -14.31
CA THR A 22 13.13 2.24 -14.56
C THR A 22 13.31 0.94 -13.80
N VAL A 23 12.38 0.62 -12.88
CA VAL A 23 12.34 -0.69 -12.21
C VAL A 23 12.21 -1.77 -13.28
N ALA A 24 13.14 -2.75 -13.30
CA ALA A 24 13.05 -3.87 -14.21
C ALA A 24 11.79 -4.70 -13.91
N GLU A 25 11.20 -5.33 -14.91
CA GLU A 25 9.98 -6.15 -14.73
C GLU A 25 10.19 -7.26 -13.69
N SER A 26 11.38 -7.88 -13.70
CA SER A 26 11.78 -8.90 -12.71
C SER A 26 11.83 -8.40 -11.26
N ASP A 27 11.96 -7.09 -11.05
CA ASP A 27 12.16 -6.47 -9.75
C ASP A 27 10.87 -5.84 -9.20
N ARG A 28 9.78 -5.86 -10.00
CA ARG A 28 8.48 -5.40 -9.57
C ARG A 28 7.83 -6.36 -8.61
N VAL A 29 7.05 -5.81 -7.70
CA VAL A 29 6.35 -6.57 -6.67
C VAL A 29 4.83 -6.47 -6.83
N VAL A 30 4.14 -7.55 -6.47
CA VAL A 30 2.72 -7.57 -6.17
C VAL A 30 2.57 -8.01 -4.73
N VAL A 31 2.03 -7.13 -3.89
CA VAL A 31 1.83 -7.36 -2.45
C VAL A 31 0.35 -7.61 -2.18
N ALA A 32 0.03 -8.80 -1.66
CA ALA A 32 -1.32 -9.15 -1.26
C ALA A 32 -1.47 -9.07 0.25
N TYR A 33 -2.40 -8.24 0.74
CA TYR A 33 -2.84 -8.37 2.13
C TYR A 33 -3.78 -9.55 2.26
N VAL A 34 -3.45 -10.47 3.18
CA VAL A 34 -4.21 -11.70 3.45
C VAL A 34 -4.63 -11.72 4.90
N THR A 35 -5.92 -11.60 5.14
CA THR A 35 -6.47 -11.39 6.47
C THR A 35 -6.52 -12.65 7.32
N SER A 36 -6.33 -12.51 8.62
CA SER A 36 -6.31 -13.60 9.62
C SER A 36 -7.68 -14.24 9.83
N TRP A 37 -8.75 -13.56 9.49
CA TRP A 37 -10.15 -14.00 9.62
C TRP A 37 -10.71 -14.66 8.34
N SER A 38 -10.07 -14.52 7.20
CA SER A 38 -10.48 -15.23 5.98
C SER A 38 -10.14 -16.73 6.04
N SER A 39 -10.91 -17.55 5.33
CA SER A 39 -10.63 -18.99 5.13
C SER A 39 -10.00 -19.28 3.76
N VAL A 40 -9.96 -18.32 2.85
CA VAL A 40 -9.45 -18.48 1.50
C VAL A 40 -7.93 -18.72 1.54
N ILE A 41 -7.47 -19.72 0.80
CA ILE A 41 -6.04 -19.99 0.60
C ILE A 41 -5.61 -19.32 -0.70
N PRO A 42 -4.67 -18.38 -0.68
CA PRO A 42 -4.21 -17.69 -1.87
C PRO A 42 -3.53 -18.62 -2.89
N ASP A 43 -3.69 -18.29 -4.18
CA ASP A 43 -2.83 -18.81 -5.23
C ASP A 43 -1.47 -18.09 -5.16
N PRO A 44 -0.37 -18.77 -4.78
CA PRO A 44 0.91 -18.14 -4.55
C PRO A 44 1.59 -17.61 -5.82
N PHE A 45 1.04 -17.88 -7.01
CA PHE A 45 1.59 -17.42 -8.29
C PHE A 45 1.03 -16.07 -8.73
N THR A 46 -0.02 -15.56 -8.08
CA THR A 46 -0.63 -14.26 -8.39
C THR A 46 0.01 -13.08 -7.67
N MET A 47 1.02 -13.32 -6.84
CA MET A 47 1.73 -12.29 -6.05
C MET A 47 3.18 -12.67 -5.81
N THR A 48 3.98 -11.70 -5.37
CA THR A 48 5.36 -11.89 -4.91
C THR A 48 5.47 -11.84 -3.39
N HIS A 49 4.54 -11.15 -2.72
CA HIS A 49 4.54 -10.93 -1.28
C HIS A 49 3.14 -11.17 -0.70
N ILE A 50 3.08 -11.83 0.43
CA ILE A 50 1.92 -11.85 1.31
C ILE A 50 2.24 -11.00 2.54
N ASN A 51 1.47 -9.95 2.78
CA ASN A 51 1.39 -9.26 4.05
C ASN A 51 0.25 -9.88 4.86
N TYR A 52 0.58 -10.76 5.80
CA TYR A 52 -0.42 -11.40 6.66
C TYR A 52 -0.98 -10.40 7.68
N ALA A 53 -2.24 -10.09 7.60
CA ALA A 53 -2.94 -9.11 8.42
C ALA A 53 -3.82 -9.80 9.48
N PHE A 54 -3.50 -9.76 10.79
CA PHE A 54 -2.49 -8.91 11.38
C PHE A 54 -1.76 -9.55 12.56
N GLY A 55 -0.64 -8.93 12.93
CA GLY A 55 -0.13 -8.91 14.27
C GLY A 55 -0.48 -7.60 14.97
N HIS A 56 -0.37 -7.53 16.28
CA HIS A 56 -0.67 -6.32 17.07
C HIS A 56 0.39 -6.12 18.15
N VAL A 57 0.63 -4.88 18.55
CA VAL A 57 1.41 -4.59 19.76
C VAL A 57 0.73 -5.28 20.95
N ASN A 58 1.48 -6.00 21.74
CA ASN A 58 0.96 -6.71 22.92
C ASN A 58 0.54 -5.77 24.06
N ASP A 59 -0.05 -6.33 25.11
CA ASP A 59 -0.61 -5.54 26.23
C ASP A 59 0.47 -4.90 27.12
N THR A 60 1.72 -5.34 27.01
CA THR A 60 2.88 -4.83 27.75
C THR A 60 3.73 -3.85 26.93
N PHE A 61 3.34 -3.52 25.70
CA PHE A 61 3.97 -2.56 24.79
C PHE A 61 5.41 -2.93 24.37
N ASP A 62 5.79 -4.19 24.47
CA ASP A 62 7.17 -4.66 24.29
C ASP A 62 7.32 -5.84 23.32
N GLY A 63 6.21 -6.26 22.68
CA GLY A 63 6.23 -7.39 21.76
C GLY A 63 5.00 -7.48 20.87
N VAL A 64 4.90 -8.55 20.10
CA VAL A 64 3.88 -8.80 19.07
C VAL A 64 2.98 -9.97 19.48
N ARG A 65 1.66 -9.75 19.40
CA ARG A 65 0.64 -10.78 19.42
C ARG A 65 0.19 -11.06 17.98
N VAL A 66 0.33 -12.30 17.53
CA VAL A 66 -0.07 -12.72 16.17
C VAL A 66 -1.50 -13.24 16.20
N ASP A 67 -2.35 -12.70 15.31
CA ASP A 67 -3.69 -13.23 15.13
C ASP A 67 -3.68 -14.51 14.29
N ASN A 68 -4.44 -15.52 14.74
CA ASN A 68 -4.58 -16.79 14.07
C ASN A 68 -3.23 -17.40 13.60
N PRO A 69 -2.31 -17.76 14.51
CA PRO A 69 -0.98 -18.29 14.16
C PRO A 69 -1.04 -19.55 13.27
N LYS A 70 -2.14 -20.33 13.36
CA LYS A 70 -2.35 -21.52 12.52
C LYS A 70 -2.49 -21.13 11.04
N ARG A 71 -3.22 -20.04 10.77
CA ARG A 71 -3.39 -19.53 9.41
C ARG A 71 -2.09 -18.91 8.88
N LEU A 72 -1.34 -18.16 9.69
CA LEU A 72 -0.03 -17.67 9.31
C LEU A 72 0.90 -18.81 8.87
N LYS A 73 0.94 -19.92 9.63
CA LYS A 73 1.69 -21.13 9.24
C LYS A 73 1.20 -21.74 7.92
N ALA A 74 -0.10 -21.61 7.59
CA ALA A 74 -0.62 -22.05 6.29
C ALA A 74 -0.12 -21.16 5.15
N MET A 75 -0.02 -19.83 5.36
CA MET A 75 0.56 -18.90 4.36
C MET A 75 2.03 -19.23 4.11
N VAL A 76 2.82 -19.42 5.14
CA VAL A 76 4.25 -19.81 5.01
C VAL A 76 4.42 -21.13 4.25
N LYS A 77 3.50 -22.08 4.40
CA LYS A 77 3.56 -23.35 3.64
C LYS A 77 3.42 -23.16 2.13
N LEU A 78 2.84 -22.06 1.65
CA LEU A 78 2.74 -21.75 0.22
C LEU A 78 4.12 -21.59 -0.43
N LYS A 79 5.16 -21.23 0.33
CA LYS A 79 6.56 -21.19 -0.13
C LYS A 79 7.08 -22.56 -0.61
N LYS A 80 6.44 -23.66 -0.23
CA LYS A 80 6.76 -24.98 -0.78
C LYS A 80 6.28 -25.15 -2.23
N THR A 81 5.21 -24.42 -2.59
CA THR A 81 4.63 -24.42 -3.95
C THR A 81 5.29 -23.36 -4.81
N ASN A 82 5.54 -22.17 -4.27
CA ASN A 82 6.27 -21.08 -4.89
C ASN A 82 7.42 -20.63 -3.97
N PRO A 83 8.66 -21.11 -4.18
CA PRO A 83 9.82 -20.74 -3.34
C PRO A 83 10.19 -19.26 -3.37
N ASP A 84 9.80 -18.53 -4.44
CA ASP A 84 10.08 -17.10 -4.59
C ASP A 84 9.06 -16.20 -3.86
N LEU A 85 8.04 -16.81 -3.24
CA LEU A 85 7.04 -16.08 -2.46
C LEU A 85 7.62 -15.59 -1.14
N ASN A 86 7.53 -14.30 -0.87
CA ASN A 86 7.82 -13.72 0.43
C ASN A 86 6.54 -13.69 1.31
N VAL A 87 6.66 -14.09 2.56
CA VAL A 87 5.56 -14.03 3.54
C VAL A 87 5.98 -13.19 4.72
N MET A 88 5.28 -12.09 4.94
CA MET A 88 5.56 -11.12 5.98
C MET A 88 4.40 -11.04 6.98
N LEU A 89 4.66 -10.61 8.19
CA LEU A 89 3.63 -10.23 9.14
C LEU A 89 3.42 -8.72 9.06
N SER A 90 2.21 -8.29 8.73
CA SER A 90 1.78 -6.90 8.91
C SER A 90 1.33 -6.72 10.36
N VAL A 91 1.93 -5.74 11.04
CA VAL A 91 1.62 -5.41 12.43
C VAL A 91 0.90 -4.07 12.46
N GLY A 92 -0.36 -4.10 12.91
CA GLY A 92 -1.20 -2.89 12.95
C GLY A 92 -2.59 -3.09 12.41
N GLY A 93 -2.98 -2.21 11.49
CA GLY A 93 -4.30 -2.10 10.89
C GLY A 93 -5.20 -1.09 11.61
N TRP A 94 -6.29 -0.69 10.95
CA TRP A 94 -7.23 0.30 11.46
C TRP A 94 -7.76 -0.05 12.85
N GLY A 95 -7.58 0.86 13.81
CA GLY A 95 -7.98 0.65 15.20
C GLY A 95 -7.02 -0.18 16.05
N SER A 96 -5.91 -0.65 15.48
CA SER A 96 -4.85 -1.32 16.24
C SER A 96 -4.03 -0.28 17.02
N GLY A 97 -4.33 -0.11 18.30
CA GLY A 97 -3.68 0.84 19.19
C GLY A 97 -2.34 0.35 19.75
N ARG A 98 -1.88 1.03 20.82
CA ARG A 98 -0.67 0.74 21.60
C ARG A 98 0.65 1.09 20.93
N PHE A 99 0.65 1.55 19.69
CA PHE A 99 1.86 1.95 18.99
C PHE A 99 2.52 3.17 19.66
N SER A 100 1.71 4.18 20.08
CA SER A 100 2.23 5.38 20.71
C SER A 100 2.94 5.06 22.02
N GLU A 101 2.38 4.15 22.85
CA GLU A 101 3.00 3.69 24.10
C GLU A 101 4.24 2.84 23.82
N MET A 102 4.17 1.91 22.86
CA MET A 102 5.30 1.04 22.49
C MET A 102 6.46 1.88 21.94
N ALA A 103 6.17 2.84 21.05
CA ALA A 103 7.20 3.64 20.40
C ALA A 103 7.80 4.74 21.31
N MET A 104 7.17 5.04 22.46
CA MET A 104 7.55 6.16 23.32
C MET A 104 8.95 6.03 23.91
N THR A 105 9.36 4.84 24.32
CA THR A 105 10.66 4.62 24.94
C THR A 105 11.59 3.77 24.07
N GLN A 106 12.89 4.04 24.18
CA GLN A 106 13.89 3.22 23.47
C GLN A 106 13.84 1.74 23.91
N GLU A 107 13.58 1.50 25.18
CA GLU A 107 13.49 0.16 25.73
C GLU A 107 12.36 -0.63 25.06
N ASN A 108 11.16 -0.07 25.01
CA ASN A 108 10.00 -0.71 24.37
C ASN A 108 10.22 -0.92 22.87
N ARG A 109 10.72 0.10 22.13
CA ARG A 109 11.03 -0.01 20.70
C ARG A 109 12.02 -1.17 20.44
N ARG A 110 13.06 -1.26 21.26
CA ARG A 110 14.06 -2.32 21.13
C ARG A 110 13.47 -3.69 21.45
N SER A 111 12.74 -3.84 22.55
CA SER A 111 12.09 -5.07 22.93
C SER A 111 11.09 -5.54 21.88
N PHE A 112 10.25 -4.62 21.37
CA PHE A 112 9.33 -4.89 20.27
C PHE A 112 10.06 -5.35 19.00
N ALA A 113 11.15 -4.70 18.62
CA ALA A 113 11.94 -5.08 17.44
C ALA A 113 12.60 -6.46 17.59
N GLU A 114 13.12 -6.77 18.79
CA GLU A 114 13.66 -8.10 19.12
C GLU A 114 12.56 -9.18 19.08
N ASP A 115 11.35 -8.86 19.53
CA ASP A 115 10.21 -9.78 19.48
C ASP A 115 9.68 -9.96 18.05
N CYS A 116 9.69 -8.92 17.21
CA CYS A 116 9.43 -9.04 15.77
C CYS A 116 10.40 -10.03 15.11
N LEU A 117 11.70 -9.94 15.41
CA LEU A 117 12.69 -10.90 14.92
C LEU A 117 12.43 -12.33 15.44
N ARG A 118 12.02 -12.47 16.71
CA ARG A 118 11.61 -13.78 17.27
C ARG A 118 10.45 -14.37 16.46
N VAL A 119 9.41 -13.58 16.18
CA VAL A 119 8.24 -14.01 15.37
C VAL A 119 8.67 -14.38 13.96
N VAL A 120 9.50 -13.57 13.30
CA VAL A 120 10.06 -13.87 11.98
C VAL A 120 10.76 -15.22 11.97
N LYS A 121 11.61 -15.51 12.95
CA LYS A 121 12.32 -16.79 13.07
C LYS A 121 11.39 -17.96 13.41
N GLU A 122 10.46 -17.77 14.33
CA GLU A 122 9.53 -18.82 14.78
C GLU A 122 8.62 -19.31 13.65
N PHE A 123 8.12 -18.39 12.82
CA PHE A 123 7.21 -18.74 11.74
C PHE A 123 7.91 -18.97 10.38
N GLY A 124 9.17 -18.59 10.23
CA GLY A 124 9.90 -18.65 8.96
C GLY A 124 9.45 -17.59 7.97
N LEU A 125 9.20 -16.38 8.49
CA LEU A 125 8.81 -15.22 7.70
C LEU A 125 10.01 -14.56 7.02
N ASP A 126 9.72 -13.76 5.99
CA ASP A 126 10.73 -13.03 5.22
C ASP A 126 10.88 -11.58 5.71
N GLY A 127 9.97 -11.09 6.54
CA GLY A 127 10.04 -9.74 7.07
C GLY A 127 8.84 -9.30 7.89
N ILE A 128 8.82 -8.00 8.17
CA ILE A 128 7.77 -7.29 8.90
C ILE A 128 7.28 -6.10 8.06
N ASP A 129 5.97 -5.91 8.06
CA ASP A 129 5.29 -4.72 7.56
C ASP A 129 4.69 -3.96 8.74
N ILE A 130 4.82 -2.64 8.79
CA ILE A 130 4.24 -1.81 9.87
C ILE A 130 3.06 -1.03 9.32
N ASP A 131 1.90 -1.24 9.91
CA ASP A 131 0.64 -0.62 9.54
C ASP A 131 0.05 0.18 10.71
N TRP A 132 0.77 1.23 11.13
CA TRP A 132 0.30 2.13 12.18
C TRP A 132 -0.58 3.24 11.59
N GLU A 133 -1.88 3.21 11.91
CA GLU A 133 -2.88 4.14 11.36
C GLU A 133 -3.47 5.11 12.43
N TYR A 134 -2.82 6.23 12.76
CA TYR A 134 -1.56 6.76 12.23
C TYR A 134 -0.73 7.39 13.36
N PRO A 135 0.58 7.56 13.24
CA PRO A 135 1.37 8.35 14.19
C PRO A 135 0.75 9.74 14.36
N THR A 136 0.73 10.28 15.58
CA THR A 136 0.16 11.59 15.94
C THR A 136 -1.36 11.73 15.76
N SER A 137 -2.06 10.71 15.29
CA SER A 137 -3.51 10.75 15.01
C SER A 137 -4.30 9.80 15.90
N SER A 138 -5.40 10.31 16.47
CA SER A 138 -6.39 9.49 17.20
C SER A 138 -7.62 9.12 16.37
N MET A 139 -7.56 9.31 15.05
CA MET A 139 -8.71 9.12 14.14
C MET A 139 -9.30 7.70 14.22
N ALA A 140 -8.45 6.68 14.32
CA ALA A 140 -8.87 5.28 14.46
C ALA A 140 -9.27 4.90 15.91
N LYS A 141 -9.52 5.89 16.79
CA LYS A 141 -9.79 5.72 18.24
C LYS A 141 -8.63 5.03 18.99
N ILE A 142 -7.43 5.29 18.57
CA ILE A 142 -6.18 4.85 19.20
C ILE A 142 -5.55 5.98 19.99
N SER A 143 -4.62 5.64 20.89
CA SER A 143 -3.74 6.59 21.56
C SER A 143 -2.80 7.25 20.57
N SER A 144 -2.44 8.51 20.81
CA SER A 144 -1.51 9.29 20.00
C SER A 144 -0.71 10.28 20.83
N SER A 145 0.48 10.62 20.35
CA SER A 145 1.38 11.60 20.95
C SER A 145 1.92 12.54 19.87
N PRO A 146 2.15 13.83 20.15
CA PRO A 146 2.83 14.73 19.21
C PRO A 146 4.24 14.28 18.79
N LYS A 147 4.84 13.33 19.54
CA LYS A 147 6.16 12.75 19.25
C LYS A 147 6.12 11.48 18.41
N ASP A 148 4.95 11.01 18.00
CA ASP A 148 4.85 9.72 17.33
C ASP A 148 5.58 9.68 15.99
N THR A 149 5.67 10.78 15.25
CA THR A 149 6.46 10.86 14.00
C THR A 149 7.95 10.62 14.26
N GLU A 150 8.52 11.27 15.30
CA GLU A 150 9.91 11.04 15.72
C GLU A 150 10.09 9.60 16.21
N ASN A 151 9.17 9.14 17.07
CA ASN A 151 9.20 7.80 17.64
C ASN A 151 9.06 6.72 16.58
N PHE A 152 8.27 6.95 15.53
CA PHE A 152 8.15 6.05 14.37
C PHE A 152 9.49 5.92 13.64
N THR A 153 10.20 7.03 13.42
CA THR A 153 11.55 7.00 12.82
C THR A 153 12.51 6.14 13.63
N GLU A 154 12.54 6.34 14.95
CA GLU A 154 13.39 5.54 15.84
C GLU A 154 12.95 4.08 15.92
N LEU A 155 11.65 3.79 15.81
CA LEU A 155 11.12 2.43 15.71
C LEU A 155 11.62 1.71 14.45
N MET A 156 11.53 2.35 13.27
CA MET A 156 11.98 1.76 12.01
C MET A 156 13.49 1.48 12.04
N LYS A 157 14.26 2.33 12.68
CA LYS A 157 15.69 2.14 12.89
C LYS A 157 16.00 0.92 13.79
N GLU A 158 15.30 0.77 14.93
CA GLU A 158 15.50 -0.39 15.81
C GLU A 158 15.02 -1.69 15.13
N LEU A 159 13.91 -1.64 14.35
CA LEU A 159 13.43 -2.78 13.55
C LEU A 159 14.47 -3.21 12.49
N ARG A 160 15.01 -2.28 11.71
CA ARG A 160 16.06 -2.60 10.73
C ARG A 160 17.29 -3.20 11.38
N LYS A 161 17.72 -2.62 12.51
CA LYS A 161 18.85 -3.15 13.28
C LYS A 161 18.60 -4.57 13.78
N ALA A 162 17.41 -4.89 14.27
CA ALA A 162 17.06 -6.22 14.75
C ALA A 162 16.92 -7.23 13.62
N LEU A 163 16.22 -6.85 12.54
CA LEU A 163 15.97 -7.72 11.39
C LEU A 163 17.23 -8.01 10.56
N GLY A 164 18.19 -7.06 10.52
CA GLY A 164 19.34 -7.11 9.61
C GLY A 164 18.95 -6.78 8.18
N ASP A 165 19.90 -6.87 7.24
CA ASP A 165 19.69 -6.49 5.84
C ASP A 165 19.05 -7.62 5.00
N ASP A 166 19.05 -8.85 5.51
CA ASP A 166 18.53 -10.03 4.80
C ASP A 166 17.01 -10.18 4.90
N ARG A 167 16.32 -9.34 5.69
CA ARG A 167 14.87 -9.42 5.92
C ARG A 167 14.19 -8.12 5.53
N LEU A 168 13.00 -8.28 4.96
CA LEU A 168 12.20 -7.15 4.50
C LEU A 168 11.64 -6.37 5.70
N LEU A 169 11.67 -5.05 5.58
CA LEU A 169 10.98 -4.11 6.45
C LEU A 169 10.21 -3.10 5.57
N THR A 170 8.89 -3.18 5.63
CA THR A 170 8.00 -2.33 4.85
C THR A 170 7.00 -1.60 5.75
N LEU A 171 6.23 -0.73 5.18
CA LEU A 171 5.11 -0.08 5.89
C LEU A 171 3.95 0.20 4.97
N ALA A 172 2.74 0.27 5.54
CA ALA A 172 1.58 0.88 4.93
C ALA A 172 1.53 2.38 5.29
N SER A 173 1.14 3.22 4.34
CA SER A 173 1.15 4.68 4.50
C SER A 173 -0.16 5.30 4.05
N ALA A 174 -0.62 6.33 4.79
CA ALA A 174 -1.75 7.15 4.37
C ALA A 174 -1.51 7.76 2.98
N ALA A 175 -2.55 7.83 2.15
CA ALA A 175 -2.47 8.41 0.79
C ALA A 175 -1.90 9.83 0.76
N SER A 176 -2.08 10.61 1.82
CA SER A 176 -1.59 12.00 1.94
C SER A 176 -0.09 12.13 2.19
N ALA A 177 0.63 11.03 2.49
CA ALA A 177 2.02 11.03 2.93
C ALA A 177 2.27 11.86 4.22
N GLU A 178 1.23 12.07 5.02
CA GLU A 178 1.31 12.71 6.33
C GLU A 178 1.82 11.74 7.40
N TYR A 179 2.01 12.23 8.61
CA TYR A 179 2.34 11.45 9.82
C TYR A 179 3.75 10.87 9.91
N ILE A 180 4.47 10.72 8.81
CA ILE A 180 5.76 10.02 8.73
C ILE A 180 6.83 10.94 8.13
N ASP A 181 8.01 10.99 8.73
CA ASP A 181 9.20 11.59 8.12
C ASP A 181 9.86 10.58 7.17
N PHE A 182 9.40 10.55 5.91
CA PHE A 182 9.89 9.61 4.92
C PHE A 182 11.37 9.76 4.62
N LYS A 183 11.92 10.97 4.65
CA LYS A 183 13.37 11.17 4.44
C LYS A 183 14.20 10.54 5.54
N ALA A 184 13.69 10.56 6.76
CA ALA A 184 14.38 9.97 7.90
C ALA A 184 14.30 8.44 7.94
N ILE A 185 13.20 7.85 7.44
CA ILE A 185 13.03 6.38 7.44
C ILE A 185 13.51 5.69 6.15
N GLU A 186 13.70 6.43 5.04
CA GLU A 186 14.06 5.87 3.73
C GLU A 186 15.23 4.88 3.79
N PRO A 187 16.32 5.13 4.55
CA PRO A 187 17.45 4.19 4.62
C PRO A 187 17.14 2.87 5.31
N TYR A 188 16.04 2.78 6.05
CA TYR A 188 15.68 1.61 6.86
C TYR A 188 14.63 0.73 6.22
N VAL A 189 13.91 1.21 5.20
CA VAL A 189 12.76 0.50 4.60
C VAL A 189 13.06 0.03 3.18
N ASP A 190 12.54 -1.14 2.82
CA ASP A 190 12.68 -1.70 1.50
C ASP A 190 11.70 -1.08 0.51
N PHE A 191 10.43 -0.91 0.92
CA PHE A 191 9.41 -0.20 0.15
C PHE A 191 8.24 0.25 1.01
N VAL A 192 7.43 1.15 0.45
CA VAL A 192 6.26 1.78 1.09
C VAL A 192 5.01 1.40 0.31
N ASN A 193 4.04 0.78 0.99
CA ASN A 193 2.72 0.46 0.47
C ASN A 193 1.81 1.68 0.64
N ILE A 194 1.49 2.39 -0.43
CA ILE A 194 0.60 3.55 -0.38
C ILE A 194 -0.85 3.05 -0.33
N MET A 195 -1.59 3.34 0.73
CA MET A 195 -3.02 3.04 0.82
C MET A 195 -3.83 4.05 -0.01
N ALA A 196 -3.74 3.94 -1.35
CA ALA A 196 -4.41 4.82 -2.32
C ALA A 196 -5.89 4.44 -2.52
N TYR A 197 -6.57 4.24 -1.41
CA TYR A 197 -8.00 3.91 -1.30
C TYR A 197 -8.57 4.54 -0.03
N ASP A 198 -9.87 4.41 0.18
CA ASP A 198 -10.59 5.08 1.27
C ASP A 198 -10.44 6.62 1.28
N MET A 199 -10.07 7.18 0.12
CA MET A 199 -9.80 8.61 -0.04
C MET A 199 -11.07 9.46 -0.06
N ALA A 200 -12.25 8.85 -0.25
CA ALA A 200 -13.57 9.47 -0.11
C ALA A 200 -14.66 8.40 0.11
N ASP A 201 -15.85 8.83 0.51
CA ASP A 201 -17.08 8.00 0.51
C ASP A 201 -18.02 8.46 -0.62
N ALA A 202 -19.00 7.63 -1.02
CA ALA A 202 -20.06 8.05 -1.93
C ALA A 202 -20.73 9.37 -1.45
N PRO A 203 -21.03 10.31 -2.34
CA PRO A 203 -21.09 10.18 -3.81
C PRO A 203 -19.79 10.49 -4.55
N LYS A 204 -18.64 10.27 -3.96
CA LYS A 204 -17.34 10.45 -4.59
C LYS A 204 -16.58 9.11 -4.73
N HIS A 205 -15.61 9.09 -5.65
CA HIS A 205 -14.72 7.93 -5.83
C HIS A 205 -13.73 7.81 -4.67
N HIS A 206 -13.59 6.62 -4.09
CA HIS A 206 -12.63 6.38 -3.01
C HIS A 206 -11.23 5.98 -3.50
N SER A 207 -11.09 5.63 -4.78
CA SER A 207 -9.83 5.12 -5.36
C SER A 207 -9.57 5.67 -6.78
N ALA A 208 -10.06 6.90 -7.08
CA ALA A 208 -9.82 7.56 -8.35
C ALA A 208 -8.33 7.58 -8.71
N LEU A 209 -7.96 7.27 -9.97
CA LEU A 209 -6.58 7.43 -10.43
C LEU A 209 -6.25 8.91 -10.60
N TYR A 210 -7.09 9.66 -11.31
CA TYR A 210 -6.94 11.09 -11.55
C TYR A 210 -8.13 11.89 -11.03
N GLU A 211 -7.94 13.21 -10.95
CA GLU A 211 -8.95 14.15 -10.48
C GLU A 211 -10.11 14.30 -11.48
N SER A 212 -11.33 14.37 -10.96
CA SER A 212 -12.54 14.69 -11.68
C SER A 212 -13.52 15.43 -10.76
N GLU A 213 -14.66 15.86 -11.30
CA GLU A 213 -15.71 16.51 -10.50
C GLU A 213 -16.24 15.63 -9.35
N ILE A 214 -16.25 14.31 -9.56
CA ILE A 214 -16.71 13.32 -8.56
C ILE A 214 -15.59 12.48 -7.95
N SER A 215 -14.33 12.89 -8.07
CA SER A 215 -13.24 12.35 -7.26
C SER A 215 -13.27 12.96 -5.85
N GLY A 216 -12.57 12.33 -4.90
CA GLY A 216 -12.20 12.99 -3.64
C GLY A 216 -11.13 14.09 -3.88
N ASP A 217 -10.71 14.75 -2.81
CA ASP A 217 -9.61 15.71 -2.85
C ASP A 217 -8.26 15.02 -3.10
N MET A 218 -8.16 13.75 -2.67
CA MET A 218 -7.02 12.86 -2.89
C MET A 218 -7.33 11.87 -4.01
N THR A 219 -6.32 11.54 -4.82
CA THR A 219 -6.35 10.52 -5.88
C THR A 219 -5.08 9.69 -5.85
N SER A 220 -5.04 8.56 -6.54
CA SER A 220 -3.83 7.72 -6.61
C SER A 220 -2.62 8.47 -7.16
N ASP A 221 -2.81 9.30 -8.18
CA ASP A 221 -1.75 10.15 -8.75
C ASP A 221 -1.26 11.19 -7.74
N LYS A 222 -2.16 11.87 -7.02
CA LYS A 222 -1.80 12.82 -5.95
C LYS A 222 -1.07 12.10 -4.80
N ALA A 223 -1.50 10.90 -4.43
CA ALA A 223 -0.86 10.12 -3.37
C ALA A 223 0.58 9.75 -3.75
N VAL A 224 0.83 9.28 -4.96
CA VAL A 224 2.19 9.01 -5.45
C VAL A 224 3.04 10.28 -5.44
N LYS A 225 2.52 11.39 -5.98
CA LYS A 225 3.22 12.69 -5.99
C LYS A 225 3.54 13.21 -4.59
N ALA A 226 2.64 13.00 -3.62
CA ALA A 226 2.87 13.38 -2.22
C ALA A 226 4.04 12.59 -1.61
N HIS A 227 4.12 11.28 -1.84
CA HIS A 227 5.22 10.44 -1.34
C HIS A 227 6.56 10.77 -2.01
N LEU A 228 6.56 11.02 -3.33
CA LEU A 228 7.76 11.50 -4.03
C LEU A 228 8.26 12.84 -3.47
N ALA A 229 7.35 13.79 -3.23
CA ALA A 229 7.67 15.07 -2.62
C ALA A 229 8.15 14.94 -1.17
N ALA A 230 7.64 13.95 -0.43
CA ALA A 230 8.09 13.61 0.91
C ALA A 230 9.46 12.91 0.95
N GLY A 231 10.02 12.52 -0.22
CA GLY A 231 11.38 12.02 -0.36
C GLY A 231 11.51 10.51 -0.52
N VAL A 232 10.41 9.79 -0.78
CA VAL A 232 10.47 8.36 -1.13
C VAL A 232 10.82 8.21 -2.61
N PRO A 233 11.87 7.47 -3.00
CA PRO A 233 12.16 7.19 -4.40
C PRO A 233 11.04 6.37 -5.07
N ALA A 234 10.79 6.59 -6.36
CA ALA A 234 9.72 5.89 -7.10
C ALA A 234 9.87 4.36 -7.03
N GLU A 235 11.11 3.87 -7.11
CA GLU A 235 11.46 2.45 -7.03
C GLU A 235 11.25 1.81 -5.64
N LYS A 236 10.83 2.59 -4.65
CA LYS A 236 10.38 2.13 -3.33
C LYS A 236 8.88 2.33 -3.09
N LEU A 237 8.12 2.87 -4.06
CA LEU A 237 6.69 3.08 -3.93
C LEU A 237 5.88 1.94 -4.52
N VAL A 238 4.94 1.41 -3.76
CA VAL A 238 3.99 0.37 -4.17
C VAL A 238 2.58 0.95 -4.11
N LEU A 239 1.87 0.99 -5.25
CA LEU A 239 0.55 1.60 -5.35
C LEU A 239 -0.54 0.66 -4.82
N GLY A 240 -1.30 1.12 -3.83
CA GLY A 240 -2.43 0.40 -3.26
C GLY A 240 -3.68 0.44 -4.13
N MET A 241 -4.35 -0.70 -4.23
CA MET A 241 -5.56 -0.93 -5.02
C MET A 241 -6.59 -1.65 -4.15
N PRO A 242 -7.85 -1.18 -4.07
CA PRO A 242 -8.87 -1.87 -3.29
C PRO A 242 -9.50 -3.02 -4.09
N PHE A 243 -9.71 -4.15 -3.43
CA PHE A 243 -10.54 -5.24 -3.96
C PHE A 243 -11.95 -5.21 -3.37
N TYR A 244 -12.41 -4.00 -3.06
CA TYR A 244 -13.73 -3.70 -2.53
C TYR A 244 -14.22 -2.35 -3.05
N GLY A 245 -15.52 -2.13 -2.93
CA GLY A 245 -16.13 -0.84 -3.22
C GLY A 245 -16.53 -0.10 -1.93
N ARG A 246 -16.62 1.22 -2.04
CA ARG A 246 -17.00 2.10 -0.95
C ARG A 246 -18.27 2.87 -1.28
N GLY A 247 -19.30 2.60 -0.48
CA GLY A 247 -20.58 3.27 -0.50
C GLY A 247 -20.68 4.35 0.58
N GLY A 248 -21.79 4.39 1.29
CA GLY A 248 -22.04 5.31 2.41
C GLY A 248 -23.35 6.09 2.33
N LEU A 249 -24.12 5.88 1.23
CA LEU A 249 -25.48 6.41 1.06
C LEU A 249 -26.51 5.27 1.22
N LYS A 250 -27.06 4.77 0.10
CA LYS A 250 -28.01 3.66 0.09
C LYS A 250 -27.32 2.28 0.20
N ILE A 251 -26.08 2.21 -0.28
CA ILE A 251 -25.24 1.02 -0.17
C ILE A 251 -24.30 1.16 1.03
N SER A 252 -24.07 0.06 1.73
CA SER A 252 -23.15 0.00 2.88
C SER A 252 -21.76 0.52 2.53
N ARG A 253 -21.01 0.92 3.56
CA ARG A 253 -19.72 1.59 3.36
C ARG A 253 -18.66 0.68 2.74
N PHE A 254 -18.64 -0.61 3.09
CA PHE A 254 -17.69 -1.58 2.56
C PHE A 254 -18.43 -2.74 1.88
N ASN A 255 -17.99 -3.08 0.66
CA ASN A 255 -18.57 -4.15 -0.13
C ASN A 255 -17.47 -4.83 -0.93
N ASP A 256 -17.15 -6.09 -0.62
CA ASP A 256 -16.19 -6.86 -1.40
C ASP A 256 -16.54 -6.86 -2.88
N TYR A 257 -15.54 -6.83 -3.75
CA TYR A 257 -15.76 -6.87 -5.21
C TYR A 257 -16.60 -8.07 -5.62
N LYS A 258 -16.36 -9.24 -5.03
CA LYS A 258 -17.14 -10.49 -5.29
C LYS A 258 -18.63 -10.35 -5.03
N ASP A 259 -19.06 -9.38 -4.19
CA ASP A 259 -20.45 -9.20 -3.78
C ASP A 259 -21.16 -8.04 -4.48
N LEU A 260 -20.47 -7.25 -5.32
CA LEU A 260 -21.04 -6.08 -6.00
C LEU A 260 -22.23 -6.41 -6.91
N HIS A 261 -22.25 -7.61 -7.48
CA HIS A 261 -23.36 -8.11 -8.33
C HIS A 261 -24.70 -8.21 -7.58
N ARG A 262 -24.71 -8.14 -6.24
CA ARG A 262 -25.92 -8.17 -5.40
C ARG A 262 -26.69 -6.85 -5.42
N HIS A 263 -26.08 -5.77 -5.86
CA HIS A 263 -26.70 -4.45 -5.94
C HIS A 263 -27.45 -4.29 -7.27
N THR A 264 -28.72 -4.70 -7.31
CA THR A 264 -29.54 -4.76 -8.56
C THR A 264 -30.23 -3.45 -8.91
N ASP A 265 -30.32 -2.50 -7.97
CA ASP A 265 -31.03 -1.20 -8.13
C ASP A 265 -30.09 -0.08 -8.63
N VAL A 266 -28.88 -0.43 -9.08
CA VAL A 266 -27.86 0.49 -9.58
C VAL A 266 -27.29 -0.03 -10.88
N VAL A 267 -26.67 0.87 -11.66
CA VAL A 267 -26.06 0.54 -12.97
C VAL A 267 -24.58 0.88 -12.93
N GLU A 268 -23.75 0.01 -13.49
CA GLU A 268 -22.33 0.30 -13.68
C GLU A 268 -22.13 1.43 -14.66
N LYS A 269 -21.30 2.38 -14.28
CA LYS A 269 -20.81 3.49 -15.08
C LYS A 269 -19.29 3.56 -15.05
N TRP A 270 -18.73 4.29 -15.98
CA TRP A 270 -17.30 4.54 -16.07
C TRP A 270 -17.02 6.04 -16.05
N ASN A 271 -16.09 6.48 -15.20
CA ASN A 271 -15.61 7.85 -15.20
C ASN A 271 -14.31 7.95 -16.03
N GLU A 272 -14.39 8.59 -17.19
CA GLU A 272 -13.26 8.71 -18.13
C GLU A 272 -12.14 9.63 -17.60
N GLU A 273 -12.44 10.57 -16.71
CA GLU A 273 -11.44 11.45 -16.10
C GLU A 273 -10.70 10.74 -14.96
N SER A 274 -11.44 10.09 -14.07
CA SER A 274 -10.88 9.37 -12.90
C SER A 274 -10.37 7.97 -13.21
N MET A 275 -10.65 7.43 -14.40
CA MET A 275 -10.27 6.10 -14.89
C MET A 275 -10.75 4.97 -13.96
N VAL A 276 -11.95 5.11 -13.38
CA VAL A 276 -12.53 4.10 -12.46
C VAL A 276 -14.03 3.89 -12.72
N PRO A 277 -14.55 2.68 -12.44
CA PRO A 277 -15.97 2.41 -12.47
C PRO A 277 -16.68 2.89 -11.20
N TYR A 278 -18.01 2.99 -11.29
CA TYR A 278 -18.88 3.22 -10.14
C TYR A 278 -20.28 2.68 -10.39
N LEU A 279 -21.02 2.47 -9.32
CA LEU A 279 -22.45 2.12 -9.37
C LEU A 279 -23.27 3.39 -9.16
N GLU A 280 -24.18 3.68 -10.10
CA GLU A 280 -25.05 4.85 -10.15
C GLU A 280 -26.52 4.44 -9.95
N ASP A 281 -27.25 5.19 -9.15
CA ASP A 281 -28.69 4.96 -9.02
C ASP A 281 -29.49 5.66 -10.16
N LYS A 282 -30.80 5.43 -10.18
CA LYS A 282 -31.72 6.01 -11.17
C LYS A 282 -31.75 7.55 -11.19
N ASP A 283 -31.28 8.20 -10.14
CA ASP A 283 -31.26 9.65 -10.01
C ASP A 283 -29.90 10.26 -10.46
N GLY A 284 -29.01 9.42 -11.01
CA GLY A 284 -27.68 9.81 -11.50
C GLY A 284 -26.65 10.04 -10.39
N VAL A 285 -26.86 9.46 -9.19
CA VAL A 285 -25.99 9.65 -8.05
C VAL A 285 -25.10 8.42 -7.85
N LEU A 286 -23.78 8.64 -7.76
CA LEU A 286 -22.82 7.60 -7.40
C LEU A 286 -23.17 7.04 -6.02
N GLN A 287 -23.46 5.75 -5.95
CA GLN A 287 -23.79 5.02 -4.72
C GLN A 287 -22.63 4.21 -4.18
N LEU A 288 -21.70 3.80 -5.05
CA LEU A 288 -20.53 3.01 -4.70
C LEU A 288 -19.42 3.21 -5.74
N GLY A 289 -18.27 3.67 -5.32
CA GLY A 289 -17.04 3.69 -6.11
C GLY A 289 -16.25 2.39 -5.86
N TYR A 290 -15.55 1.87 -6.88
CA TYR A 290 -14.76 0.64 -6.79
C TYR A 290 -13.73 0.54 -7.90
N ASP A 291 -12.94 -0.54 -7.91
CA ASP A 291 -12.06 -0.91 -9.02
C ASP A 291 -12.52 -2.20 -9.69
N ASN A 292 -12.36 -2.29 -11.01
CA ASN A 292 -12.60 -3.48 -11.82
C ASN A 292 -11.34 -3.84 -12.63
N PRO A 293 -11.31 -4.95 -13.40
CA PRO A 293 -10.14 -5.30 -14.20
C PRO A 293 -9.66 -4.20 -15.15
N ARG A 294 -10.58 -3.37 -15.71
CA ARG A 294 -10.21 -2.25 -16.58
C ARG A 294 -9.43 -1.17 -15.82
N SER A 295 -9.94 -0.72 -14.68
CA SER A 295 -9.27 0.32 -13.88
C SER A 295 -7.96 -0.18 -13.29
N LEU A 296 -7.90 -1.43 -12.83
CA LEU A 296 -6.66 -2.02 -12.32
C LEU A 296 -5.59 -2.14 -13.39
N ALA A 297 -5.94 -2.53 -14.63
CA ALA A 297 -5.00 -2.56 -15.74
C ALA A 297 -4.42 -1.16 -16.01
N ILE A 298 -5.25 -0.11 -16.01
CA ILE A 298 -4.80 1.29 -16.18
C ILE A 298 -3.88 1.72 -15.01
N LYS A 299 -4.24 1.39 -13.78
CA LYS A 299 -3.39 1.66 -12.60
C LYS A 299 -2.05 0.90 -12.66
N CYS A 300 -2.03 -0.32 -13.17
CA CYS A 300 -0.79 -1.07 -13.40
C CYS A 300 0.09 -0.44 -14.48
N GLU A 301 -0.49 0.09 -15.57
CA GLU A 301 0.28 0.86 -16.55
C GLU A 301 0.85 2.14 -15.90
N TYR A 302 0.05 2.85 -15.10
CA TYR A 302 0.53 4.01 -14.32
C TYR A 302 1.74 3.65 -13.43
N VAL A 303 1.71 2.48 -12.75
CA VAL A 303 2.84 1.96 -11.95
C VAL A 303 4.10 1.83 -12.81
N LYS A 304 3.98 1.27 -14.01
CA LYS A 304 5.13 1.06 -14.93
C LYS A 304 5.66 2.36 -15.49
N GLU A 305 4.78 3.24 -15.95
CA GLU A 305 5.12 4.53 -16.57
C GLU A 305 5.81 5.49 -15.57
N ASN A 306 5.45 5.41 -14.29
CA ASN A 306 6.05 6.22 -13.23
C ASN A 306 7.23 5.55 -12.51
N GLY A 307 7.69 4.39 -12.98
CA GLY A 307 8.85 3.69 -12.41
C GLY A 307 8.63 3.21 -10.97
N LEU A 308 7.37 2.96 -10.57
CA LEU A 308 7.07 2.50 -9.22
C LEU A 308 7.52 1.06 -9.01
N LYS A 309 7.76 0.69 -7.75
CA LYS A 309 8.17 -0.66 -7.33
C LYS A 309 7.14 -1.73 -7.68
N GLY A 310 5.85 -1.41 -7.62
CA GLY A 310 4.81 -2.38 -7.91
C GLY A 310 3.42 -1.96 -7.45
N ALA A 311 2.57 -2.96 -7.27
CA ALA A 311 1.20 -2.82 -6.82
C ALA A 311 0.94 -3.60 -5.52
N MET A 312 0.06 -3.09 -4.69
CA MET A 312 -0.45 -3.76 -3.50
C MET A 312 -1.97 -3.78 -3.55
N TYR A 313 -2.61 -4.76 -2.94
CA TYR A 313 -4.06 -4.74 -2.81
C TYR A 313 -4.56 -5.16 -1.43
N TRP A 314 -5.60 -4.47 -0.99
CA TRP A 314 -6.43 -4.78 0.17
C TRP A 314 -7.83 -5.20 -0.31
N ASP A 315 -8.30 -6.42 -0.03
CA ASP A 315 -7.54 -7.60 0.40
C ASP A 315 -7.82 -8.77 -0.54
N TYR A 316 -7.03 -9.81 -0.44
CA TYR A 316 -7.12 -10.98 -1.31
C TYR A 316 -8.51 -11.62 -1.34
N ASP A 317 -9.21 -11.64 -0.20
CA ASP A 317 -10.53 -12.28 -0.07
C ASP A 317 -11.68 -11.45 -0.70
N GLY A 318 -11.44 -10.15 -0.95
CA GLY A 318 -12.41 -9.27 -1.62
C GLY A 318 -12.67 -9.61 -3.09
N ASP A 319 -11.72 -10.31 -3.75
CA ASP A 319 -11.85 -10.74 -5.16
C ASP A 319 -12.82 -11.92 -5.33
N ASN A 320 -13.34 -12.10 -6.54
CA ASN A 320 -14.19 -13.23 -6.88
C ASN A 320 -13.40 -14.55 -7.01
N ALA A 321 -14.15 -15.67 -7.14
CA ALA A 321 -13.55 -17.00 -7.23
C ALA A 321 -12.67 -17.16 -8.47
N GLU A 322 -13.07 -16.54 -9.58
CA GLU A 322 -12.36 -16.53 -10.87
C GLU A 322 -11.04 -15.77 -10.79
N GLY A 323 -10.91 -14.84 -9.85
CA GLY A 323 -9.69 -14.06 -9.64
C GLY A 323 -9.54 -12.91 -10.61
N ASP A 324 -10.63 -12.28 -10.99
CA ASP A 324 -10.63 -11.23 -12.00
C ASP A 324 -9.67 -10.09 -11.66
N LEU A 325 -9.64 -9.67 -10.40
CA LEU A 325 -8.79 -8.56 -9.96
C LEU A 325 -7.33 -9.00 -9.76
N ARG A 326 -7.09 -10.06 -8.98
CA ARG A 326 -5.72 -10.53 -8.68
C ARG A 326 -4.97 -10.99 -9.93
N ASN A 327 -5.67 -11.71 -10.85
CA ASN A 327 -5.05 -12.14 -12.11
C ASN A 327 -4.74 -10.96 -13.03
N THR A 328 -5.58 -9.91 -13.04
CA THR A 328 -5.29 -8.68 -13.77
C THR A 328 -4.02 -8.01 -13.24
N VAL A 329 -3.90 -7.83 -11.93
CA VAL A 329 -2.72 -7.21 -11.32
C VAL A 329 -1.47 -8.07 -11.58
N ALA A 330 -1.54 -9.39 -11.36
CA ALA A 330 -0.43 -10.31 -11.61
C ALA A 330 0.04 -10.25 -13.07
N LYS A 331 -0.89 -10.35 -14.02
CA LYS A 331 -0.59 -10.27 -15.45
C LYS A 331 0.07 -8.95 -15.83
N CYS A 332 -0.48 -7.84 -15.35
CA CYS A 332 -0.01 -6.52 -15.75
C CYS A 332 1.34 -6.15 -15.11
N ILE A 333 1.59 -6.54 -13.85
CA ILE A 333 2.81 -6.17 -13.13
C ILE A 333 3.92 -7.22 -13.30
N LEU A 334 3.58 -8.51 -13.26
CA LEU A 334 4.55 -9.62 -13.26
C LEU A 334 4.67 -10.32 -14.63
N GLY A 335 3.82 -9.97 -15.61
CA GLY A 335 3.83 -10.60 -16.93
C GLY A 335 3.34 -12.06 -16.95
N ARG A 336 2.58 -12.53 -15.93
CA ARG A 336 2.20 -13.93 -15.73
C ARG A 336 0.77 -14.12 -15.20
#